data_be8d0772ba2c434a78f6a11e84da28f4
#
_entry.id   be8d0772ba2c434a78f6a11e84da28f4
#
_cell.length_a   1.000
_cell.length_b   1.000
_cell.length_c   1.000
_cell.angle_alpha   90.00
_cell.angle_beta   90.00
_cell.angle_gamma   90.00
#
_symmetry.space_group_name_H-M   'P 1'
#
loop_
_entity.id
_entity.type
_entity.pdbx_description
1 polymer ?
#
loop_
_entity_poly.entity_id
_entity_poly.type
_entity_poly.pdbx_seq_one_letter_code
_entity_poly.pdbx_strand_id
1 'polypeptide(L)'
;GAEIHEALGSFTGILLGGAPASADLLAASTALGLNTVTTYGSAETAGGCVYSGAVLPGVRVELVPEEGMPAVPDIEGKSAIEESVQVGRIWISGAHLASGYIGDATRTAEHFFTAADGTRWYRTDDYGLLSPANAPDSAARGNEQRLQVLGRSDDVLISGGVKISARAVATVLEEHPAVREACVIGLPDARWGTAIAAAVTLVPSAGTAAAPTENNPALNKELCALLRARCAEKLGTPAAPKQLSILPDFPLTSTGKPDRAKIYSILDRDYRQG
;
A
#
# COMPACT_ATOMS: atom_id res chain seq x y z
N GLY A 1 -22.99 -16.63 4.82
CA GLY A 1 -22.35 -17.05 3.61
C GLY A 1 -23.16 -16.78 2.35
N ALA A 2 -24.13 -17.66 2.01
CA ALA A 2 -24.84 -17.63 0.71
C ALA A 2 -25.65 -16.33 0.49
N GLU A 3 -26.37 -15.86 1.48
CA GLU A 3 -27.16 -14.61 1.40
C GLU A 3 -26.29 -13.37 1.13
N ILE A 4 -25.11 -13.30 1.74
CA ILE A 4 -24.15 -12.20 1.51
C ILE A 4 -23.61 -12.26 0.10
N HIS A 5 -23.30 -13.46 -0.40
CA HIS A 5 -22.82 -13.66 -1.77
C HIS A 5 -23.89 -13.22 -2.78
N GLU A 6 -25.13 -13.63 -2.60
CA GLU A 6 -26.27 -13.26 -3.45
C GLU A 6 -26.49 -11.74 -3.44
N ALA A 7 -26.45 -11.12 -2.24
CA ALA A 7 -26.57 -9.67 -2.10
C ALA A 7 -25.43 -8.93 -2.82
N LEU A 8 -24.17 -9.35 -2.66
CA LEU A 8 -23.03 -8.75 -3.35
C LEU A 8 -23.10 -8.96 -4.86
N GLY A 9 -23.54 -10.14 -5.31
CA GLY A 9 -23.71 -10.46 -6.73
C GLY A 9 -24.81 -9.66 -7.43
N SER A 10 -25.72 -9.01 -6.67
CA SER A 10 -26.75 -8.14 -7.25
C SER A 10 -26.24 -6.77 -7.69
N PHE A 11 -25.04 -6.36 -7.24
CA PHE A 11 -24.44 -5.10 -7.66
C PHE A 11 -23.78 -5.24 -9.05
N THR A 12 -23.97 -4.24 -9.89
CA THR A 12 -23.31 -4.15 -11.21
C THR A 12 -21.79 -3.92 -11.09
N GLY A 13 -21.34 -3.38 -9.94
CA GLY A 13 -19.93 -3.18 -9.63
C GLY A 13 -19.75 -2.83 -8.17
N ILE A 14 -18.65 -3.27 -7.59
CA ILE A 14 -18.25 -3.01 -6.20
C ILE A 14 -16.95 -2.21 -6.23
N LEU A 15 -16.99 -0.97 -5.72
CA LEU A 15 -15.80 -0.12 -5.66
C LEU A 15 -15.03 -0.37 -4.37
N LEU A 16 -13.74 -0.67 -4.52
CA LEU A 16 -12.79 -0.78 -3.40
C LEU A 16 -11.82 0.40 -3.45
N GLY A 17 -11.83 1.24 -2.42
CA GLY A 17 -10.97 2.42 -2.35
C GLY A 17 -10.62 2.82 -0.93
N GLY A 18 -9.75 3.84 -0.81
CA GLY A 18 -9.32 4.38 0.49
C GLY A 18 -8.19 3.60 1.17
N ALA A 19 -7.90 2.38 0.73
CA ALA A 19 -6.73 1.58 1.09
C ALA A 19 -6.40 0.61 -0.06
N PRO A 20 -5.17 0.10 -0.16
CA PRO A 20 -4.82 -0.95 -1.11
C PRO A 20 -5.62 -2.22 -0.83
N ALA A 21 -6.20 -2.82 -1.87
CA ALA A 21 -6.81 -4.14 -1.79
C ALA A 21 -5.71 -5.22 -1.87
N SER A 22 -5.78 -6.25 -1.01
CA SER A 22 -4.85 -7.37 -1.10
C SER A 22 -5.10 -8.21 -2.35
N ALA A 23 -4.05 -8.87 -2.87
CA ALA A 23 -4.18 -9.77 -4.02
C ALA A 23 -5.17 -10.90 -3.74
N ASP A 24 -5.17 -11.45 -2.52
CA ASP A 24 -6.07 -12.52 -2.10
C ASP A 24 -7.53 -12.06 -2.08
N LEU A 25 -7.81 -10.82 -1.62
CA LEU A 25 -9.15 -10.25 -1.66
C LEU A 25 -9.65 -10.12 -3.10
N LEU A 26 -8.79 -9.63 -4.01
CA LEU A 26 -9.15 -9.50 -5.42
C LEU A 26 -9.35 -10.86 -6.10
N ALA A 27 -8.48 -11.83 -5.80
CA ALA A 27 -8.61 -13.21 -6.29
C ALA A 27 -9.89 -13.87 -5.76
N ALA A 28 -10.19 -13.73 -4.47
CA ALA A 28 -11.41 -14.25 -3.86
C ALA A 28 -12.68 -13.60 -4.48
N SER A 29 -12.65 -12.29 -4.68
CA SER A 29 -13.72 -11.56 -5.35
C SER A 29 -13.97 -12.08 -6.77
N THR A 30 -12.91 -12.28 -7.54
CA THR A 30 -12.97 -12.85 -8.90
C THR A 30 -13.51 -14.28 -8.88
N ALA A 31 -13.05 -15.12 -7.96
CA ALA A 31 -13.51 -16.51 -7.82
C ALA A 31 -15.02 -16.58 -7.45
N LEU A 32 -15.53 -15.58 -6.75
CA LEU A 32 -16.96 -15.42 -6.44
C LEU A 32 -17.75 -14.76 -7.59
N GLY A 33 -17.14 -14.43 -8.72
CA GLY A 33 -17.80 -13.78 -9.85
C GLY A 33 -18.25 -12.34 -9.58
N LEU A 34 -17.67 -11.68 -8.57
CA LEU A 34 -18.02 -10.29 -8.23
C LEU A 34 -17.28 -9.31 -9.14
N ASN A 35 -17.99 -8.32 -9.67
CA ASN A 35 -17.39 -7.24 -10.45
C ASN A 35 -16.76 -6.19 -9.52
N THR A 36 -15.53 -6.44 -9.09
CA THR A 36 -14.81 -5.56 -8.15
C THR A 36 -13.87 -4.63 -8.91
N VAL A 37 -13.96 -3.34 -8.62
CA VAL A 37 -13.16 -2.29 -9.23
C VAL A 37 -12.37 -1.56 -8.14
N THR A 38 -11.05 -1.60 -8.21
CA THR A 38 -10.21 -0.80 -7.32
C THR A 38 -10.21 0.66 -7.74
N THR A 39 -10.17 1.58 -6.77
CA THR A 39 -10.16 3.02 -7.05
C THR A 39 -8.97 3.69 -6.38
N TYR A 40 -8.33 4.63 -7.10
CA TYR A 40 -7.32 5.51 -6.55
C TYR A 40 -7.73 6.96 -6.74
N GLY A 41 -7.54 7.74 -5.71
CA GLY A 41 -7.83 9.16 -5.60
C GLY A 41 -7.90 9.61 -4.15
N SER A 42 -8.11 10.89 -3.95
CA SER A 42 -8.08 11.53 -2.64
C SER A 42 -9.12 12.66 -2.56
N ALA A 43 -9.18 13.36 -1.44
CA ALA A 43 -10.00 14.58 -1.31
C ALA A 43 -9.56 15.67 -2.31
N GLU A 44 -8.27 15.75 -2.58
CA GLU A 44 -7.66 16.69 -3.51
C GLU A 44 -8.06 16.44 -4.97
N THR A 45 -8.48 15.23 -5.29
CA THR A 45 -8.98 14.81 -6.62
C THR A 45 -10.50 14.63 -6.64
N ALA A 46 -11.21 15.16 -5.64
CA ALA A 46 -12.67 15.02 -5.50
C ALA A 46 -13.16 13.55 -5.52
N GLY A 47 -12.31 12.61 -5.12
CA GLY A 47 -12.59 11.18 -5.12
C GLY A 47 -11.70 10.39 -6.09
N GLY A 48 -12.20 9.22 -6.55
CA GLY A 48 -11.45 8.36 -7.45
C GLY A 48 -11.25 8.98 -8.84
N CYS A 49 -10.02 8.96 -9.32
CA CYS A 49 -9.65 9.41 -10.66
C CYS A 49 -8.95 8.32 -11.49
N VAL A 50 -8.63 7.18 -10.88
CA VAL A 50 -8.09 5.98 -11.54
C VAL A 50 -8.89 4.77 -11.05
N TYR A 51 -9.34 3.93 -11.98
CA TYR A 51 -10.18 2.75 -11.69
C TYR A 51 -9.55 1.51 -12.28
N SER A 52 -9.26 0.52 -11.44
CA SER A 52 -8.50 -0.69 -11.82
C SER A 52 -7.24 -0.38 -12.65
N GLY A 53 -6.54 0.70 -12.28
CA GLY A 53 -5.34 1.18 -12.95
C GLY A 53 -5.60 2.08 -14.18
N ALA A 54 -6.79 2.09 -14.73
CA ALA A 54 -7.13 2.95 -15.87
C ALA A 54 -7.42 4.40 -15.40
N VAL A 55 -6.74 5.36 -16.02
CA VAL A 55 -6.93 6.79 -15.75
C VAL A 55 -8.24 7.26 -16.42
N LEU A 56 -9.06 8.01 -15.68
CA LEU A 56 -10.32 8.53 -16.24
C LEU A 56 -10.10 9.52 -17.38
N PRO A 57 -11.01 9.59 -18.36
CA PRO A 57 -10.99 10.61 -19.41
C PRO A 57 -10.97 12.03 -18.79
N GLY A 58 -10.08 12.88 -19.31
CA GLY A 58 -9.89 14.25 -18.81
C GLY A 58 -9.00 14.37 -17.59
N VAL A 59 -8.52 13.26 -17.03
CA VAL A 59 -7.45 13.20 -16.04
C VAL A 59 -6.13 12.93 -16.73
N ARG A 60 -5.08 13.64 -16.32
CA ARG A 60 -3.69 13.36 -16.71
C ARG A 60 -2.91 12.91 -15.51
N VAL A 61 -2.11 11.88 -15.67
CA VAL A 61 -1.17 11.38 -14.64
C VAL A 61 0.24 11.45 -15.23
N GLU A 62 1.14 12.05 -14.49
CA GLU A 62 2.57 12.02 -14.78
C GLU A 62 3.34 11.46 -13.60
N LEU A 63 4.41 10.74 -13.89
CA LEU A 63 5.34 10.25 -12.87
C LEU A 63 6.61 11.05 -12.95
N VAL A 64 6.92 11.73 -11.84
CA VAL A 64 8.12 12.57 -11.74
C VAL A 64 9.17 11.82 -10.92
N PRO A 65 10.30 11.44 -11.54
CA PRO A 65 11.39 10.79 -10.83
C PRO A 65 11.92 11.69 -9.71
N GLU A 66 12.13 11.13 -8.53
CA GLU A 66 12.74 11.82 -7.38
C GLU A 66 13.92 11.00 -6.86
N GLU A 67 14.97 11.69 -6.36
CA GLU A 67 16.08 11.00 -5.71
C GLU A 67 15.56 10.23 -4.48
N GLY A 68 15.87 8.95 -4.46
CA GLY A 68 15.58 8.10 -3.34
C GLY A 68 14.20 7.51 -3.29
N MET A 69 13.58 7.31 -4.43
CA MET A 69 12.40 6.46 -4.54
C MET A 69 12.65 5.06 -3.97
N PRO A 70 11.64 4.41 -3.38
CA PRO A 70 11.76 3.02 -2.96
C PRO A 70 12.13 2.14 -4.16
N ALA A 71 12.91 1.08 -3.91
CA ALA A 71 13.18 0.09 -4.92
C ALA A 71 11.85 -0.48 -5.43
N VAL A 72 11.70 -0.54 -6.75
CA VAL A 72 10.54 -1.18 -7.37
C VAL A 72 10.63 -2.68 -7.06
N PRO A 73 9.58 -3.32 -6.54
CA PRO A 73 9.56 -4.78 -6.39
C PRO A 73 9.91 -5.43 -7.72
N ASP A 74 10.63 -6.55 -7.68
CA ASP A 74 10.89 -7.32 -8.89
C ASP A 74 9.55 -7.74 -9.52
N ILE A 75 9.24 -7.08 -10.64
CA ILE A 75 8.08 -7.46 -11.44
C ILE A 75 8.53 -8.70 -12.22
N GLU A 76 7.92 -9.85 -11.94
CA GLU A 76 8.16 -11.07 -12.71
C GLU A 76 7.93 -10.75 -14.20
N GLY A 77 8.97 -10.93 -15.04
CA GLY A 77 8.93 -10.61 -16.47
C GLY A 77 9.73 -9.40 -16.94
N LYS A 78 10.65 -8.88 -16.16
CA LYS A 78 11.48 -7.68 -16.44
C LYS A 78 12.21 -7.64 -17.79
N SER A 79 12.41 -8.76 -18.47
CA SER A 79 13.34 -8.84 -19.60
C SER A 79 12.91 -8.15 -20.90
N ALA A 80 11.63 -7.72 -21.06
CA ALA A 80 11.14 -7.14 -22.31
C ALA A 80 10.39 -5.78 -22.13
N ILE A 81 10.20 -5.31 -20.89
CA ILE A 81 9.33 -4.14 -20.60
C ILE A 81 10.15 -2.93 -20.08
N GLU A 82 11.45 -3.09 -19.84
CA GLU A 82 12.28 -2.10 -19.13
C GLU A 82 12.37 -0.71 -19.77
N GLU A 83 12.17 -0.58 -21.08
CA GLU A 83 12.30 0.73 -21.77
C GLU A 83 11.03 1.60 -21.73
N SER A 84 9.89 1.07 -21.30
CA SER A 84 8.60 1.80 -21.37
C SER A 84 7.89 2.01 -20.02
N VAL A 85 8.45 1.49 -18.94
CA VAL A 85 7.88 1.64 -17.59
C VAL A 85 8.45 2.88 -16.90
N GLN A 86 7.56 3.82 -16.58
CA GLN A 86 7.93 5.00 -15.80
C GLN A 86 7.64 4.76 -14.33
N VAL A 87 8.55 5.18 -13.46
CA VAL A 87 8.38 5.14 -11.99
C VAL A 87 8.68 6.53 -11.44
N GLY A 88 7.83 7.00 -10.53
CA GLY A 88 8.00 8.34 -9.96
C GLY A 88 6.93 8.70 -8.96
N ARG A 89 7.02 9.91 -8.44
CA ARG A 89 5.96 10.53 -7.66
C ARG A 89 4.79 10.86 -8.58
N ILE A 90 3.59 10.50 -8.13
CA ILE A 90 2.38 10.69 -8.93
C ILE A 90 1.98 12.15 -8.90
N TRP A 91 1.89 12.77 -10.07
CA TRP A 91 1.29 14.08 -10.27
C TRP A 91 0.01 13.93 -11.07
N ILE A 92 -1.05 14.64 -10.66
CA ILE A 92 -2.38 14.53 -11.25
C ILE A 92 -2.84 15.90 -11.76
N SER A 93 -3.41 15.94 -12.94
CA SER A 93 -4.02 17.13 -13.51
C SER A 93 -5.41 16.83 -14.04
N GLY A 94 -6.29 17.81 -13.97
CA GLY A 94 -7.65 17.72 -14.49
C GLY A 94 -8.59 18.73 -13.83
N ALA A 95 -9.79 18.87 -14.39
CA ALA A 95 -10.80 19.81 -13.90
C ALA A 95 -11.39 19.43 -12.52
N HIS A 96 -11.17 18.20 -12.08
CA HIS A 96 -11.66 17.65 -10.81
C HIS A 96 -10.80 18.02 -9.60
N LEU A 97 -9.62 18.67 -9.80
CA LEU A 97 -8.73 19.04 -8.71
C LEU A 97 -9.35 20.08 -7.77
N ALA A 98 -9.23 19.86 -6.46
CA ALA A 98 -9.60 20.83 -5.45
C ALA A 98 -8.84 22.15 -5.64
N SER A 99 -9.42 23.27 -5.19
CA SER A 99 -8.77 24.59 -5.28
C SER A 99 -7.56 24.71 -4.35
N GLY A 100 -7.53 23.95 -3.28
CA GLY A 100 -6.47 23.93 -2.27
C GLY A 100 -6.99 23.52 -0.90
N TYR A 101 -6.17 23.69 0.12
CA TYR A 101 -6.54 23.42 1.52
C TYR A 101 -7.10 24.69 2.17
N ILE A 102 -8.27 24.59 2.80
CA ILE A 102 -8.93 25.72 3.45
C ILE A 102 -8.08 26.21 4.62
N GLY A 103 -7.74 27.50 4.61
CA GLY A 103 -6.96 28.13 5.68
C GLY A 103 -5.46 27.78 5.70
N ASP A 104 -4.95 27.01 4.72
CA ASP A 104 -3.55 26.60 4.65
C ASP A 104 -2.96 26.87 3.25
N ALA A 105 -2.55 28.14 3.05
CA ALA A 105 -1.95 28.58 1.80
C ALA A 105 -0.56 27.93 1.55
N THR A 106 0.20 27.69 2.61
CA THR A 106 1.52 27.07 2.53
C THR A 106 1.41 25.65 1.98
N ARG A 107 0.59 24.82 2.61
CA ARG A 107 0.35 23.45 2.15
C ARG A 107 -0.28 23.44 0.75
N THR A 108 -1.14 24.39 0.44
CA THR A 108 -1.71 24.52 -0.91
C THR A 108 -0.62 24.75 -1.95
N ALA A 109 0.34 25.63 -1.70
CA ALA A 109 1.45 25.92 -2.61
C ALA A 109 2.44 24.74 -2.73
N GLU A 110 2.60 23.93 -1.69
CA GLU A 110 3.43 22.72 -1.70
C GLU A 110 2.87 21.63 -2.61
N HIS A 111 1.54 21.47 -2.63
CA HIS A 111 0.89 20.40 -3.35
C HIS A 111 0.25 20.80 -4.67
N PHE A 112 -0.20 22.03 -4.81
CA PHE A 112 -0.85 22.50 -6.04
C PHE A 112 -0.03 23.59 -6.70
N PHE A 113 0.26 23.43 -7.99
CA PHE A 113 0.98 24.41 -8.76
C PHE A 113 0.44 24.49 -10.20
N THR A 114 0.77 25.58 -10.88
CA THR A 114 0.45 25.77 -12.29
C THR A 114 1.76 25.78 -13.08
N ALA A 115 1.88 24.87 -14.04
CA ALA A 115 3.03 24.79 -14.93
C ALA A 115 3.06 25.98 -15.91
N ALA A 116 4.16 26.14 -16.63
CA ALA A 116 4.36 27.26 -17.57
C ALA A 116 3.35 27.24 -18.74
N ASP A 117 2.82 26.10 -19.10
CA ASP A 117 1.79 25.91 -20.13
C ASP A 117 0.36 26.21 -19.63
N GLY A 118 0.21 26.64 -18.37
CA GLY A 118 -1.07 26.89 -17.73
C GLY A 118 -1.74 25.66 -17.15
N THR A 119 -1.16 24.47 -17.29
CA THR A 119 -1.70 23.23 -16.71
C THR A 119 -1.59 23.25 -15.19
N ARG A 120 -2.70 23.00 -14.50
CA ARG A 120 -2.74 22.90 -13.04
C ARG A 120 -2.51 21.46 -12.61
N TRP A 121 -1.58 21.27 -11.67
CA TRP A 121 -1.15 19.97 -11.15
C TRP A 121 -1.36 19.87 -9.65
N TYR A 122 -1.71 18.66 -9.20
CA TYR A 122 -1.65 18.22 -7.82
C TYR A 122 -0.47 17.23 -7.67
N ARG A 123 0.48 17.60 -6.84
CA ARG A 123 1.60 16.76 -6.44
C ARG A 123 1.15 15.90 -5.27
N THR A 124 0.94 14.61 -5.49
CA THR A 124 0.53 13.68 -4.44
C THR A 124 1.72 13.32 -3.53
N ASP A 125 1.47 12.65 -2.42
CA ASP A 125 2.51 11.99 -1.63
C ASP A 125 2.70 10.52 -2.01
N ASP A 126 2.14 10.08 -3.13
CA ASP A 126 2.18 8.71 -3.57
C ASP A 126 3.20 8.50 -4.68
N TYR A 127 3.87 7.36 -4.66
CA TYR A 127 4.69 6.85 -5.76
C TYR A 127 3.91 5.86 -6.59
N GLY A 128 4.18 5.82 -7.88
CA GLY A 128 3.51 4.94 -8.80
C GLY A 128 4.42 4.43 -9.92
N LEU A 129 3.85 3.50 -10.67
CA LEU A 129 4.40 2.94 -11.89
C LEU A 129 3.36 3.13 -13.00
N LEU A 130 3.77 3.67 -14.14
CA LEU A 130 2.96 3.73 -15.34
C LEU A 130 3.50 2.71 -16.33
N SER A 131 2.62 1.80 -16.75
CA SER A 131 2.89 0.84 -17.81
C SER A 131 2.02 1.11 -19.03
N PRO A 132 2.49 0.78 -20.25
CA PRO A 132 1.65 0.80 -21.44
C PRO A 132 0.46 -0.16 -21.32
N ALA A 133 -0.65 0.17 -21.96
CA ALA A 133 -1.87 -0.63 -21.96
C ALA A 133 -1.73 -2.05 -22.55
N ASN A 134 -0.66 -2.34 -23.26
CA ASN A 134 -0.41 -3.61 -23.94
C ASN A 134 0.15 -4.72 -23.04
N ALA A 135 0.16 -4.55 -21.70
CA ALA A 135 0.49 -5.64 -20.80
C ALA A 135 -0.57 -6.76 -20.90
N PRO A 136 -0.17 -8.07 -20.83
CA PRO A 136 -1.04 -9.21 -21.13
C PRO A 136 -2.34 -9.31 -20.30
N ASP A 137 -2.46 -8.54 -19.23
CA ASP A 137 -3.66 -8.49 -18.37
C ASP A 137 -4.70 -7.41 -18.78
N SER A 138 -4.51 -6.69 -19.89
CA SER A 138 -5.40 -5.60 -20.24
C SER A 138 -6.59 -6.04 -21.08
N ALA A 139 -7.71 -6.35 -20.44
CA ALA A 139 -9.04 -6.42 -21.08
C ALA A 139 -9.61 -5.04 -21.46
N ALA A 140 -8.81 -3.97 -21.46
CA ALA A 140 -9.24 -2.60 -21.70
C ALA A 140 -9.06 -2.18 -23.15
N ARG A 141 -10.06 -1.47 -23.63
CA ARG A 141 -10.12 -0.89 -24.97
C ARG A 141 -9.27 0.39 -25.03
N GLY A 142 -8.23 0.41 -25.88
CA GLY A 142 -7.53 1.64 -26.22
C GLY A 142 -6.09 1.70 -25.69
N ASN A 143 -5.37 2.69 -26.19
CA ASN A 143 -3.94 2.98 -25.92
C ASN A 143 -3.75 3.65 -24.54
N GLU A 144 -4.33 3.09 -23.47
CA GLU A 144 -4.39 3.71 -22.16
C GLU A 144 -3.28 3.20 -21.26
N GLN A 145 -2.52 4.13 -20.68
CA GLN A 145 -1.53 3.82 -19.64
C GLN A 145 -2.24 3.28 -18.38
N ARG A 146 -1.59 2.37 -17.68
CA ARG A 146 -2.06 1.85 -16.39
C ARG A 146 -1.19 2.34 -15.25
N LEU A 147 -1.84 2.97 -14.27
CA LEU A 147 -1.21 3.39 -13.03
C LEU A 147 -1.31 2.27 -11.99
N GLN A 148 -0.16 1.86 -11.48
CA GLN A 148 -0.06 1.08 -10.26
C GLN A 148 0.52 1.95 -9.15
N VAL A 149 -0.18 2.08 -8.03
CA VAL A 149 0.30 2.81 -6.85
C VAL A 149 1.23 1.90 -6.05
N LEU A 150 2.46 2.36 -5.82
CA LEU A 150 3.50 1.61 -5.12
C LEU A 150 3.51 1.87 -3.60
N GLY A 151 3.01 3.03 -3.17
CA GLY A 151 2.97 3.45 -1.78
C GLY A 151 3.17 4.95 -1.62
N ARG A 152 3.25 5.40 -0.37
CA ARG A 152 3.40 6.83 -0.05
C ARG A 152 4.85 7.20 0.21
N SER A 153 5.19 8.46 -0.02
CA SER A 153 6.50 9.03 0.28
C SER A 153 6.78 9.07 1.79
N ASP A 154 5.74 9.29 2.61
CA ASP A 154 5.81 9.26 4.07
C ASP A 154 5.85 7.82 4.64
N ASP A 155 5.59 6.80 3.83
CA ASP A 155 5.78 5.39 4.16
C ASP A 155 7.20 4.87 3.82
N VAL A 156 8.08 5.73 3.30
CA VAL A 156 9.50 5.39 3.08
C VAL A 156 10.26 5.59 4.39
N LEU A 157 10.81 4.50 4.90
CA LEU A 157 11.63 4.47 6.10
C LEU A 157 13.11 4.40 5.71
N ILE A 158 13.96 5.17 6.40
CA ILE A 158 15.41 5.14 6.16
C ILE A 158 16.07 4.37 7.31
N SER A 159 16.45 3.12 7.07
CA SER A 159 17.07 2.25 8.05
C SER A 159 18.50 1.89 7.62
N GLY A 160 19.49 2.27 8.43
CA GLY A 160 20.90 2.05 8.10
C GLY A 160 21.33 2.68 6.78
N GLY A 161 20.75 3.82 6.40
CA GLY A 161 21.04 4.50 5.11
C GLY A 161 20.29 3.92 3.91
N VAL A 162 19.52 2.84 4.09
CA VAL A 162 18.73 2.22 3.02
C VAL A 162 17.29 2.70 3.09
N LYS A 163 16.74 3.11 1.95
CA LYS A 163 15.34 3.50 1.81
C LYS A 163 14.46 2.26 1.64
N ILE A 164 13.49 2.09 2.52
CA ILE A 164 12.64 0.90 2.63
C ILE A 164 11.19 1.34 2.57
N SER A 165 10.43 0.80 1.64
CA SER A 165 8.98 1.01 1.61
C SER A 165 8.31 0.21 2.73
N ALA A 166 7.69 0.89 3.70
CA ALA A 166 6.88 0.25 4.73
C ALA A 166 5.75 -0.59 4.11
N ARG A 167 5.17 -0.13 3.01
CA ARG A 167 4.14 -0.86 2.27
C ARG A 167 4.68 -2.14 1.65
N ALA A 168 5.87 -2.12 1.04
CA ALA A 168 6.47 -3.33 0.47
C ALA A 168 6.73 -4.38 1.56
N VAL A 169 7.22 -3.96 2.74
CA VAL A 169 7.39 -4.87 3.87
C VAL A 169 6.04 -5.43 4.34
N ALA A 170 5.01 -4.58 4.46
CA ALA A 170 3.67 -5.03 4.84
C ALA A 170 3.12 -6.06 3.84
N THR A 171 3.26 -5.81 2.53
CA THR A 171 2.83 -6.75 1.48
C THR A 171 3.51 -8.12 1.62
N VAL A 172 4.84 -8.15 1.84
CA VAL A 172 5.56 -9.43 2.04
C VAL A 172 5.08 -10.17 3.29
N LEU A 173 4.74 -9.45 4.36
CA LEU A 173 4.17 -10.05 5.58
C LEU A 173 2.75 -10.61 5.31
N GLU A 174 1.92 -9.87 4.58
CA GLU A 174 0.54 -10.23 4.22
C GLU A 174 0.46 -11.40 3.24
N GLU A 175 1.50 -11.70 2.46
CA GLU A 175 1.58 -12.90 1.61
C GLU A 175 1.63 -14.23 2.41
N HIS A 176 1.89 -14.17 3.71
CA HIS A 176 1.89 -15.37 4.53
C HIS A 176 0.45 -15.73 4.93
N PRO A 177 -0.02 -16.97 4.67
CA PRO A 177 -1.43 -17.36 4.83
C PRO A 177 -1.99 -17.22 6.25
N ALA A 178 -1.13 -17.17 7.27
CA ALA A 178 -1.55 -16.93 8.65
C ALA A 178 -1.73 -15.43 8.95
N VAL A 179 -1.23 -14.51 8.13
CA VAL A 179 -1.31 -13.06 8.36
C VAL A 179 -2.55 -12.51 7.67
N ARG A 180 -3.40 -11.83 8.44
CA ARG A 180 -4.58 -11.13 7.92
C ARG A 180 -4.25 -9.73 7.45
N GLU A 181 -3.51 -8.98 8.27
CA GLU A 181 -3.12 -7.59 8.01
C GLU A 181 -1.76 -7.30 8.64
N ALA A 182 -1.00 -6.40 8.02
CA ALA A 182 0.27 -5.92 8.54
C ALA A 182 0.33 -4.39 8.56
N CYS A 183 0.88 -3.83 9.64
CA CYS A 183 1.20 -2.41 9.77
C CYS A 183 2.70 -2.25 10.05
N VAL A 184 3.39 -1.51 9.18
CA VAL A 184 4.84 -1.30 9.29
C VAL A 184 5.11 0.17 9.56
N ILE A 185 5.98 0.43 10.52
CA ILE A 185 6.38 1.76 10.98
C ILE A 185 7.88 1.81 11.29
N GLY A 186 8.44 3.01 11.36
CA GLY A 186 9.81 3.25 11.82
C GLY A 186 9.83 3.63 13.30
N LEU A 187 10.73 3.03 14.06
CA LEU A 187 11.03 3.41 15.44
C LEU A 187 12.41 4.05 15.51
N PRO A 188 12.61 5.07 16.34
CA PRO A 188 13.94 5.63 16.55
C PRO A 188 14.91 4.58 17.10
N ASP A 189 16.09 4.47 16.48
CA ASP A 189 17.12 3.51 16.85
C ASP A 189 18.50 4.12 16.75
N ALA A 190 19.36 3.88 17.77
CA ALA A 190 20.69 4.47 17.84
C ALA A 190 21.65 3.93 16.78
N ARG A 191 21.47 2.70 16.32
CA ARG A 191 22.35 2.02 15.36
C ARG A 191 21.89 2.25 13.92
N TRP A 192 20.58 2.20 13.69
CA TRP A 192 19.99 2.23 12.35
C TRP A 192 19.41 3.60 11.98
N GLY A 193 19.39 4.57 12.91
CA GLY A 193 18.62 5.80 12.81
C GLY A 193 17.13 5.53 12.93
N THR A 194 16.63 4.61 12.11
CA THR A 194 15.26 4.09 12.19
C THR A 194 15.30 2.57 12.11
N ALA A 195 14.73 1.88 13.10
CA ALA A 195 14.46 0.45 13.06
C ALA A 195 13.10 0.19 12.40
N ILE A 196 13.05 -0.74 11.47
CA ILE A 196 11.78 -1.21 10.91
C ILE A 196 11.05 -2.02 11.98
N ALA A 197 9.81 -1.64 12.28
CA ALA A 197 8.95 -2.35 13.20
C ALA A 197 7.62 -2.72 12.51
N ALA A 198 7.08 -3.88 12.84
CA ALA A 198 5.84 -4.37 12.26
C ALA A 198 4.90 -4.92 13.34
N ALA A 199 3.62 -4.64 13.19
CA ALA A 199 2.54 -5.34 13.86
C ALA A 199 1.76 -6.14 12.83
N VAL A 200 1.38 -7.36 13.16
CA VAL A 200 0.52 -8.20 12.32
C VAL A 200 -0.68 -8.69 13.11
N THR A 201 -1.81 -8.84 12.42
CA THR A 201 -2.97 -9.59 12.94
C THR A 201 -3.06 -10.91 12.19
N LEU A 202 -3.58 -11.94 12.85
CA LEU A 202 -3.65 -13.27 12.24
C LEU A 202 -5.06 -13.57 11.70
N VAL A 203 -5.10 -14.43 10.70
CA VAL A 203 -6.36 -15.00 10.22
C VAL A 203 -6.96 -15.83 11.34
N PRO A 204 -8.24 -15.64 11.72
CA PRO A 204 -8.88 -16.46 12.74
C PRO A 204 -8.84 -17.93 12.35
N SER A 205 -8.19 -18.77 13.15
CA SER A 205 -8.18 -20.21 12.91
C SER A 205 -9.49 -20.83 13.33
N ALA A 206 -10.16 -21.49 12.39
CA ALA A 206 -11.34 -22.29 12.68
C ALA A 206 -10.93 -23.56 13.45
N GLY A 207 -10.65 -23.45 14.76
CA GLY A 207 -10.71 -24.57 15.69
C GLY A 207 -9.56 -25.59 15.69
N THR A 208 -8.39 -25.30 15.10
CA THR A 208 -7.23 -26.17 15.25
C THR A 208 -6.30 -25.66 16.34
N ALA A 209 -6.02 -26.48 17.35
CA ALA A 209 -5.15 -26.18 18.50
C ALA A 209 -3.67 -25.90 18.13
N ALA A 210 -3.32 -25.96 16.86
CA ALA A 210 -1.97 -25.80 16.33
C ALA A 210 -1.76 -24.52 15.52
N ALA A 211 -2.72 -23.58 15.51
CA ALA A 211 -2.53 -22.30 14.85
C ALA A 211 -1.84 -21.28 15.76
N PRO A 212 -1.04 -20.34 15.21
CA PRO A 212 -0.55 -19.20 15.95
C PRO A 212 -1.74 -18.42 16.52
N THR A 213 -1.81 -18.30 17.83
CA THR A 213 -2.84 -17.56 18.56
C THR A 213 -2.16 -16.76 19.66
N GLU A 214 -2.84 -15.74 20.20
CA GLU A 214 -2.34 -14.96 21.33
C GLU A 214 -1.82 -15.82 22.51
N ASN A 215 -2.33 -17.04 22.63
CA ASN A 215 -2.05 -17.95 23.74
C ASN A 215 -0.91 -18.95 23.46
N ASN A 216 -0.18 -18.85 22.33
CA ASN A 216 0.95 -19.74 22.02
C ASN A 216 2.25 -18.98 21.73
N PRO A 217 3.00 -18.54 22.77
CA PRO A 217 4.21 -17.75 22.60
C PRO A 217 5.30 -18.42 21.77
N ALA A 218 5.40 -19.76 21.80
CA ALA A 218 6.41 -20.50 21.05
C ALA A 218 6.14 -20.45 19.55
N LEU A 219 4.90 -20.77 19.13
CA LEU A 219 4.48 -20.67 17.71
C LEU A 219 4.54 -19.24 17.20
N ASN A 220 4.18 -18.26 18.03
CA ASN A 220 4.28 -16.85 17.66
C ASN A 220 5.74 -16.44 17.42
N LYS A 221 6.67 -16.92 18.23
CA LYS A 221 8.12 -16.67 18.04
C LYS A 221 8.64 -17.29 16.73
N GLU A 222 8.23 -18.50 16.41
CA GLU A 222 8.59 -19.19 15.17
C GLU A 222 8.00 -18.45 13.96
N LEU A 223 6.75 -18.06 14.00
CA LEU A 223 6.11 -17.27 12.94
C LEU A 223 6.82 -15.93 12.75
N CYS A 224 7.12 -15.20 13.81
CA CYS A 224 7.86 -13.96 13.73
C CYS A 224 9.26 -14.14 13.11
N ALA A 225 9.96 -15.23 13.43
CA ALA A 225 11.26 -15.54 12.82
C ALA A 225 11.13 -15.83 11.32
N LEU A 226 10.13 -16.61 10.93
CA LEU A 226 9.83 -16.93 9.53
C LEU A 226 9.48 -15.66 8.73
N LEU A 227 8.61 -14.80 9.25
CA LEU A 227 8.20 -13.56 8.61
C LEU A 227 9.38 -12.59 8.42
N ARG A 228 10.26 -12.47 9.43
CA ARG A 228 11.51 -11.68 9.30
C ARG A 228 12.44 -12.23 8.22
N ALA A 229 12.64 -13.54 8.20
CA ALA A 229 13.48 -14.21 7.19
C ALA A 229 12.93 -13.95 5.77
N ARG A 230 11.61 -14.04 5.59
CA ARG A 230 10.95 -13.77 4.30
C ARG A 230 11.11 -12.32 3.84
N CYS A 231 11.01 -11.36 4.75
CA CYS A 231 11.30 -9.96 4.43
C CYS A 231 12.77 -9.76 4.03
N ALA A 232 13.70 -10.40 4.73
CA ALA A 232 15.13 -10.33 4.42
C ALA A 232 15.45 -10.94 3.03
N GLU A 233 14.82 -12.04 2.69
CA GLU A 233 14.97 -12.74 1.40
C GLU A 233 14.45 -11.90 0.23
N LYS A 234 13.22 -11.36 0.34
CA LYS A 234 12.55 -10.65 -0.75
C LYS A 234 12.98 -9.20 -0.92
N LEU A 235 13.29 -8.51 0.19
CA LEU A 235 13.53 -7.06 0.21
C LEU A 235 14.91 -6.67 0.73
N GLY A 236 15.73 -7.67 1.09
CA GLY A 236 17.03 -7.46 1.70
C GLY A 236 17.00 -7.33 3.23
N THR A 237 18.12 -7.67 3.86
CA THR A 237 18.28 -7.69 5.33
C THR A 237 17.87 -6.39 6.04
N PRO A 238 18.11 -5.17 5.49
CA PRO A 238 17.68 -3.93 6.12
C PRO A 238 16.16 -3.83 6.29
N ALA A 239 15.38 -4.41 5.38
CA ALA A 239 13.93 -4.39 5.38
C ALA A 239 13.28 -5.38 6.38
N ALA A 240 14.05 -6.32 6.91
CA ALA A 240 13.57 -7.25 7.92
C ALA A 240 13.22 -6.50 9.22
N PRO A 241 11.97 -6.62 9.74
CA PRO A 241 11.56 -5.95 10.95
C PRO A 241 12.43 -6.31 12.14
N LYS A 242 12.97 -5.32 12.86
CA LYS A 242 13.74 -5.50 14.09
C LYS A 242 12.81 -5.82 15.25
N GLN A 243 11.62 -5.20 15.26
CA GLN A 243 10.50 -5.54 16.13
C GLN A 243 9.34 -6.06 15.29
N LEU A 244 8.75 -7.19 15.68
CA LEU A 244 7.54 -7.73 15.08
C LEU A 244 6.65 -8.28 16.21
N SER A 245 5.45 -7.68 16.32
CA SER A 245 4.46 -8.03 17.35
C SER A 245 3.19 -8.57 16.67
N ILE A 246 2.63 -9.63 17.24
CA ILE A 246 1.33 -10.17 16.84
C ILE A 246 0.28 -9.54 17.74
N LEU A 247 -0.70 -8.88 17.14
CA LEU A 247 -1.82 -8.26 17.85
C LEU A 247 -3.13 -9.02 17.55
N PRO A 248 -4.06 -9.07 18.51
CA PRO A 248 -5.38 -9.68 18.28
C PRO A 248 -6.12 -8.97 17.15
N ASP A 249 -6.21 -7.66 17.26
CA ASP A 249 -6.78 -6.76 16.27
C ASP A 249 -6.00 -5.44 16.28
N PHE A 250 -6.04 -4.73 15.16
CA PHE A 250 -5.49 -3.38 15.15
C PHE A 250 -6.42 -2.40 15.86
N PRO A 251 -5.88 -1.49 16.69
CA PRO A 251 -6.64 -0.32 17.11
C PRO A 251 -7.05 0.48 15.86
N LEU A 252 -8.31 0.90 15.81
CA LEU A 252 -8.86 1.63 14.68
C LEU A 252 -9.09 3.09 15.02
N THR A 253 -8.98 3.94 13.99
CA THR A 253 -9.44 5.34 14.01
C THR A 253 -10.97 5.39 13.93
N SER A 254 -11.56 6.58 14.13
CA SER A 254 -13.01 6.81 13.94
C SER A 254 -13.51 6.50 12.52
N THR A 255 -12.61 6.45 11.54
CA THR A 255 -12.91 6.12 10.13
C THR A 255 -12.70 4.65 9.80
N GLY A 256 -12.40 3.79 10.79
CA GLY A 256 -12.21 2.36 10.61
C GLY A 256 -10.85 1.94 10.03
N LYS A 257 -9.89 2.86 9.92
CA LYS A 257 -8.52 2.54 9.48
C LYS A 257 -7.62 2.22 10.68
N PRO A 258 -6.54 1.41 10.50
CA PRO A 258 -5.56 1.18 11.55
C PRO A 258 -5.01 2.50 12.14
N ASP A 259 -5.08 2.63 13.45
CA ASP A 259 -4.56 3.78 14.19
C ASP A 259 -3.04 3.63 14.35
N ARG A 260 -2.29 4.16 13.38
CA ARG A 260 -0.83 4.06 13.34
C ARG A 260 -0.16 4.64 14.60
N ALA A 261 -0.75 5.67 15.22
CA ALA A 261 -0.19 6.28 16.43
C ALA A 261 -0.27 5.32 17.63
N LYS A 262 -1.39 4.64 17.79
CA LYS A 262 -1.54 3.62 18.84
C LYS A 262 -0.67 2.40 18.57
N ILE A 263 -0.59 1.93 17.31
CA ILE A 263 0.30 0.83 16.91
C ILE A 263 1.76 1.22 17.17
N TYR A 264 2.16 2.46 16.85
CA TYR A 264 3.49 2.98 17.18
C TYR A 264 3.79 2.83 18.68
N SER A 265 2.87 3.28 19.53
CA SER A 265 3.06 3.23 20.99
C SER A 265 3.23 1.80 21.51
N ILE A 266 2.53 0.83 20.93
CA ILE A 266 2.66 -0.59 21.26
C ILE A 266 4.04 -1.10 20.85
N LEU A 267 4.43 -0.88 19.58
CA LEU A 267 5.69 -1.39 19.05
C LEU A 267 6.92 -0.72 19.69
N ASP A 268 6.86 0.58 20.01
CA ASP A 268 7.95 1.30 20.70
C ASP A 268 8.16 0.76 22.12
N ARG A 269 7.07 0.50 22.84
CA ARG A 269 7.14 -0.13 24.16
C ARG A 269 7.79 -1.52 24.07
N ASP A 270 7.32 -2.37 23.15
CA ASP A 270 7.80 -3.73 22.99
C ASP A 270 9.28 -3.76 22.54
N TYR A 271 9.67 -2.81 21.67
CA TYR A 271 11.05 -2.66 21.20
C TYR A 271 12.03 -2.25 22.31
N ARG A 272 11.62 -1.38 23.22
CA ARG A 272 12.46 -0.93 24.35
C ARG A 272 12.59 -1.95 25.49
N GLN A 273 11.74 -2.97 25.51
CA GLN A 273 11.73 -4.01 26.53
C GLN A 273 12.48 -5.29 26.10
N GLY A 274 12.78 -5.45 24.81
CA GLY A 274 13.51 -6.58 24.22
C GLY A 274 14.95 -6.26 23.94
#